data_40e6a43e1d0324c8d1a1fe43f40a0ab4
#
_entry.id   40e6a43e1d0324c8d1a1fe43f40a0ab4
#
_cell.length_a   1.000
_cell.length_b   1.000
_cell.length_c   1.000
_cell.angle_alpha   90.00
_cell.angle_beta   90.00
_cell.angle_gamma   90.00
#
_symmetry.space_group_name_H-M   'P 1'
#
loop_
_entity.id
_entity.type
_entity.pdbx_description
1 polymer ?
#
loop_
_entity_poly.entity_id
_entity_poly.type
_entity_poly.pdbx_seq_one_letter_code
_entity_poly.pdbx_strand_id
1 'polypeptide(L)'
;IGSFFNFTNPTFIKEGHASLIQTKYTKVKNMSEDYLQKTIKKATEITPVVDALDEDLRKRFRLVTKQETYSKLHQPETIHDVQQAKRRLLFEDLFQFQIRLAENNRHNTNEALFELKTFEKTKELTKKLPFQLTTGQSSALREISRAMKQGKRVNSLIQGDVGCGKTIVSVFSML
;
A
#
# COMPACT_ATOMS: atom_id res chain seq x y z
N ILE A 1 -18.96 21.84 38.39
CA ILE A 1 -19.63 21.50 37.10
C ILE A 1 -19.21 20.04 36.85
N GLY A 2 -20.12 19.09 37.20
CA GLY A 2 -19.87 17.66 36.99
C GLY A 2 -20.08 17.32 35.50
N SER A 3 -19.09 16.67 34.90
CA SER A 3 -19.22 16.07 33.57
C SER A 3 -20.06 14.80 33.69
N PHE A 4 -21.23 14.81 33.09
CA PHE A 4 -22.09 13.64 32.99
C PHE A 4 -21.60 12.77 31.82
N PHE A 5 -21.24 11.51 32.10
CA PHE A 5 -20.99 10.53 31.06
C PHE A 5 -22.32 9.89 30.63
N ASN A 6 -22.73 10.09 29.41
CA ASN A 6 -23.88 9.43 28.84
C ASN A 6 -23.45 8.12 28.16
N PHE A 7 -23.99 7.00 28.63
CA PHE A 7 -23.83 5.71 28.01
C PHE A 7 -24.97 5.49 26.99
N THR A 8 -24.63 5.35 25.72
CA THR A 8 -25.60 5.04 24.67
C THR A 8 -25.54 3.55 24.36
N ASN A 9 -26.61 2.81 24.66
CA ASN A 9 -26.70 1.36 24.50
C ASN A 9 -25.58 0.55 25.22
N PRO A 10 -25.48 0.63 26.54
CA PRO A 10 -24.48 -0.10 27.28
C PRO A 10 -24.72 -1.62 27.16
N THR A 11 -23.64 -2.38 26.94
CA THR A 11 -23.67 -3.83 27.00
C THR A 11 -23.15 -4.29 28.34
N PHE A 12 -23.96 -5.06 29.09
CA PHE A 12 -23.52 -5.61 30.38
C PHE A 12 -22.56 -6.78 30.14
N ILE A 13 -21.37 -6.70 30.70
CA ILE A 13 -20.35 -7.75 30.65
C ILE A 13 -20.37 -8.43 32.01
N LYS A 14 -20.48 -9.78 32.02
CA LYS A 14 -20.39 -10.55 33.27
C LYS A 14 -18.97 -10.47 33.81
N GLU A 15 -18.85 -10.28 35.13
CA GLU A 15 -17.57 -10.29 35.83
C GLU A 15 -16.74 -11.52 35.46
N GLY A 16 -15.49 -11.33 35.06
CA GLY A 16 -14.58 -12.42 34.68
C GLY A 16 -14.46 -12.71 33.16
N HIS A 17 -15.28 -12.10 32.29
CA HIS A 17 -15.21 -12.29 30.82
C HIS A 17 -14.90 -11.03 30.03
N ALA A 18 -14.42 -9.99 30.67
CA ALA A 18 -14.11 -8.73 30.01
C ALA A 18 -12.78 -8.79 29.25
N SER A 19 -12.81 -9.31 28.02
CA SER A 19 -11.82 -8.86 27.05
C SER A 19 -12.04 -7.36 26.84
N LEU A 20 -11.02 -6.54 27.07
CA LEU A 20 -11.04 -5.09 26.82
C LEU A 20 -11.28 -4.75 25.34
N ILE A 21 -11.19 -5.74 24.49
CA ILE A 21 -11.31 -5.61 23.04
C ILE A 21 -12.41 -6.55 22.55
N GLN A 22 -13.43 -5.97 21.91
CA GLN A 22 -14.50 -6.72 21.28
C GLN A 22 -14.48 -6.49 19.77
N THR A 23 -14.56 -7.59 19.02
CA THR A 23 -14.72 -7.52 17.57
C THR A 23 -16.18 -7.29 17.25
N LYS A 24 -16.48 -6.24 16.50
CA LYS A 24 -17.84 -5.90 16.05
C LYS A 24 -17.99 -6.24 14.57
N TYR A 25 -19.06 -6.94 14.24
CA TYR A 25 -19.39 -7.30 12.87
C TYR A 25 -20.54 -6.48 12.33
N THR A 26 -20.60 -6.32 11.01
CA THR A 26 -21.76 -5.74 10.35
C THR A 26 -22.95 -6.65 10.55
N LYS A 27 -24.10 -6.07 10.92
CA LYS A 27 -25.33 -6.83 11.12
C LYS A 27 -25.77 -7.56 9.86
N VAL A 28 -25.95 -8.86 9.97
CA VAL A 28 -26.51 -9.71 8.92
C VAL A 28 -27.99 -9.94 9.23
N LYS A 29 -28.85 -9.82 8.21
CA LYS A 29 -30.30 -10.03 8.38
C LYS A 29 -30.57 -11.46 8.88
N ASN A 30 -31.41 -11.56 9.90
CA ASN A 30 -31.81 -12.83 10.54
C ASN A 30 -30.68 -13.58 11.25
N MET A 31 -29.58 -12.91 11.62
CA MET A 31 -28.48 -13.53 12.36
C MET A 31 -28.15 -12.70 13.61
N SER A 32 -28.07 -13.35 14.77
CA SER A 32 -27.62 -12.68 15.99
C SER A 32 -26.10 -12.49 15.97
N GLU A 33 -25.61 -11.45 16.62
CA GLU A 33 -24.18 -11.16 16.71
C GLU A 33 -23.41 -12.29 17.39
N ASP A 34 -23.95 -12.87 18.47
CA ASP A 34 -23.38 -14.01 19.18
C ASP A 34 -23.26 -15.26 18.29
N TYR A 35 -24.27 -15.53 17.47
CA TYR A 35 -24.21 -16.64 16.54
C TYR A 35 -23.13 -16.43 15.48
N LEU A 36 -23.04 -15.23 14.95
CA LEU A 36 -22.01 -14.85 13.96
C LEU A 36 -20.61 -14.99 14.56
N GLN A 37 -20.39 -14.45 15.77
CA GLN A 37 -19.09 -14.55 16.47
C GLN A 37 -18.68 -16.00 16.71
N LYS A 38 -19.61 -16.84 17.22
CA LYS A 38 -19.35 -18.28 17.45
C LYS A 38 -19.03 -19.02 16.14
N THR A 39 -19.74 -18.70 15.08
CA THR A 39 -19.52 -19.32 13.77
C THR A 39 -18.17 -18.95 13.19
N ILE A 40 -17.79 -17.67 13.24
CA ILE A 40 -16.50 -17.20 12.78
C ILE A 40 -15.38 -17.83 13.61
N LYS A 41 -15.51 -17.85 14.94
CA LYS A 41 -14.55 -18.50 15.82
C LYS A 41 -14.33 -19.95 15.40
N LYS A 42 -15.40 -20.72 15.27
CA LYS A 42 -15.32 -22.12 14.85
C LYS A 42 -14.68 -22.25 13.47
N ALA A 43 -15.03 -21.39 12.52
CA ALA A 43 -14.45 -21.40 11.18
C ALA A 43 -12.93 -21.16 11.21
N THR A 44 -12.45 -20.20 12.01
CA THR A 44 -11.01 -19.94 12.15
C THR A 44 -10.23 -21.06 12.80
N GLU A 45 -10.88 -21.88 13.64
CA GLU A 45 -10.26 -23.02 14.31
C GLU A 45 -10.16 -24.27 13.41
N ILE A 46 -11.19 -24.54 12.61
CA ILE A 46 -11.29 -25.79 11.83
C ILE A 46 -10.80 -25.67 10.39
N THR A 47 -10.71 -24.46 9.84
CA THR A 47 -10.33 -24.27 8.44
C THR A 47 -8.83 -24.01 8.33
N PRO A 48 -8.05 -24.95 7.76
CA PRO A 48 -6.63 -24.69 7.52
C PRO A 48 -6.49 -23.60 6.44
N VAL A 49 -5.65 -22.63 6.72
CA VAL A 49 -5.40 -21.51 5.80
C VAL A 49 -4.01 -21.64 5.20
N VAL A 50 -3.94 -21.71 3.88
CA VAL A 50 -2.65 -21.69 3.17
C VAL A 50 -2.06 -20.29 3.25
N ASP A 51 -0.82 -20.20 3.70
CA ASP A 51 -0.09 -18.94 3.74
C ASP A 51 0.61 -18.71 2.40
N ALA A 52 0.27 -17.61 1.73
CA ALA A 52 0.88 -17.24 0.46
C ALA A 52 2.30 -16.69 0.60
N LEU A 53 2.70 -16.27 1.82
CA LEU A 53 4.06 -15.81 2.09
C LEU A 53 4.90 -16.96 2.63
N ASP A 54 6.07 -17.16 2.05
CA ASP A 54 7.03 -18.13 2.55
C ASP A 54 7.56 -17.77 3.95
N GLU A 55 8.18 -18.76 4.58
CA GLU A 55 8.65 -18.62 5.96
C GLU A 55 9.79 -17.61 6.09
N ASP A 56 10.69 -17.54 5.12
CA ASP A 56 11.84 -16.63 5.14
C ASP A 56 11.38 -15.18 5.04
N LEU A 57 10.41 -14.91 4.16
CA LEU A 57 9.80 -13.60 4.02
C LEU A 57 9.11 -13.17 5.32
N ARG A 58 8.33 -14.08 5.92
CA ARG A 58 7.65 -13.81 7.19
C ARG A 58 8.63 -13.51 8.33
N LYS A 59 9.69 -14.29 8.45
CA LYS A 59 10.76 -14.06 9.46
C LYS A 59 11.46 -12.72 9.23
N ARG A 60 11.85 -12.43 7.99
CA ARG A 60 12.55 -11.19 7.63
C ARG A 60 11.75 -9.94 7.99
N PHE A 61 10.44 -9.97 7.77
CA PHE A 61 9.56 -8.83 8.05
C PHE A 61 8.81 -8.94 9.38
N ARG A 62 9.12 -9.95 10.20
CA ARG A 62 8.48 -10.20 11.50
C ARG A 62 6.95 -10.21 11.41
N LEU A 63 6.44 -11.00 10.48
CA LEU A 63 5.01 -11.16 10.22
C LEU A 63 4.49 -12.44 10.86
N VAL A 64 3.29 -12.37 11.41
CA VAL A 64 2.54 -13.54 11.86
C VAL A 64 2.06 -14.37 10.67
N THR A 65 1.74 -15.65 10.90
CA THR A 65 1.16 -16.52 9.87
C THR A 65 -0.24 -16.04 9.47
N LYS A 66 -0.72 -16.51 8.34
CA LYS A 66 -2.09 -16.20 7.88
C LYS A 66 -3.14 -16.73 8.85
N GLN A 67 -2.94 -17.91 9.40
CA GLN A 67 -3.82 -18.51 10.41
C GLN A 67 -3.87 -17.66 11.69
N GLU A 68 -2.71 -17.29 12.23
CA GLU A 68 -2.62 -16.38 13.39
C GLU A 68 -3.26 -15.03 13.12
N THR A 69 -3.14 -14.51 11.89
CA THR A 69 -3.76 -13.24 11.50
C THR A 69 -5.27 -13.28 11.67
N TYR A 70 -5.93 -14.33 11.19
CA TYR A 70 -7.37 -14.46 11.35
C TYR A 70 -7.76 -14.66 12.82
N SER A 71 -7.04 -15.50 13.57
CA SER A 71 -7.30 -15.67 15.00
C SER A 71 -7.17 -14.35 15.75
N LYS A 72 -6.10 -13.60 15.53
CA LYS A 72 -5.84 -12.29 16.17
C LYS A 72 -6.82 -11.19 15.76
N LEU A 73 -7.40 -11.24 14.56
CA LEU A 73 -8.43 -10.30 14.13
C LEU A 73 -9.80 -10.58 14.73
N HIS A 74 -10.16 -11.85 14.77
CA HIS A 74 -11.49 -12.24 15.21
C HIS A 74 -11.60 -12.50 16.72
N GLN A 75 -10.48 -12.83 17.36
CA GLN A 75 -10.40 -13.12 18.80
C GLN A 75 -9.14 -12.44 19.38
N PRO A 76 -9.04 -11.11 19.32
CA PRO A 76 -7.89 -10.42 19.85
C PRO A 76 -7.90 -10.47 21.41
N GLU A 77 -6.76 -10.82 21.98
CA GLU A 77 -6.56 -10.72 23.44
C GLU A 77 -6.02 -9.35 23.82
N THR A 78 -5.19 -8.77 22.94
CA THR A 78 -4.52 -7.49 23.15
C THR A 78 -4.64 -6.57 21.94
N ILE A 79 -4.45 -5.26 22.14
CA ILE A 79 -4.32 -4.28 21.06
C ILE A 79 -3.14 -4.63 20.15
N HIS A 80 -2.09 -5.22 20.70
CA HIS A 80 -0.93 -5.65 19.93
C HIS A 80 -1.27 -6.75 18.93
N ASP A 81 -2.16 -7.69 19.28
CA ASP A 81 -2.64 -8.71 18.34
C ASP A 81 -3.33 -8.10 17.13
N VAL A 82 -4.20 -7.11 17.38
CA VAL A 82 -4.87 -6.37 16.30
C VAL A 82 -3.87 -5.66 15.39
N GLN A 83 -2.85 -5.04 15.98
CA GLN A 83 -1.80 -4.34 15.23
C GLN A 83 -0.97 -5.31 14.37
N GLN A 84 -0.57 -6.45 14.92
CA GLN A 84 0.16 -7.49 14.19
C GLN A 84 -0.66 -8.03 13.03
N ALA A 85 -1.92 -8.34 13.26
CA ALA A 85 -2.81 -8.86 12.25
C ALA A 85 -3.06 -7.85 11.11
N LYS A 86 -3.34 -6.59 11.45
CA LYS A 86 -3.49 -5.50 10.47
C LYS A 86 -2.21 -5.30 9.66
N ARG A 87 -1.04 -5.28 10.32
CA ARG A 87 0.25 -5.16 9.65
C ARG A 87 0.46 -6.29 8.64
N ARG A 88 0.11 -7.52 9.00
CA ARG A 88 0.23 -8.68 8.12
C ARG A 88 -0.67 -8.55 6.89
N LEU A 89 -1.92 -8.14 7.05
CA LEU A 89 -2.84 -7.95 5.93
C LEU A 89 -2.37 -6.84 4.99
N LEU A 90 -2.01 -5.68 5.54
CA LEU A 90 -1.50 -4.57 4.73
C LEU A 90 -0.23 -4.94 3.96
N PHE A 91 0.68 -5.70 4.60
CA PHE A 91 1.87 -6.18 3.92
C PHE A 91 1.52 -7.10 2.75
N GLU A 92 0.61 -8.05 2.95
CA GLU A 92 0.20 -8.99 1.92
C GLU A 92 -0.46 -8.30 0.73
N ASP A 93 -1.37 -7.37 0.97
CA ASP A 93 -2.05 -6.60 -0.07
C ASP A 93 -1.05 -5.79 -0.90
N LEU A 94 -0.14 -5.06 -0.23
CA LEU A 94 0.90 -4.29 -0.90
C LEU A 94 1.90 -5.18 -1.65
N PHE A 95 2.27 -6.32 -1.08
CA PHE A 95 3.17 -7.27 -1.71
C PHE A 95 2.57 -7.86 -2.99
N GLN A 96 1.32 -8.29 -2.94
CA GLN A 96 0.61 -8.77 -4.13
C GLN A 96 0.49 -7.69 -5.21
N PHE A 97 0.20 -6.46 -4.80
CA PHE A 97 0.17 -5.33 -5.72
C PHE A 97 1.53 -5.11 -6.41
N GLN A 98 2.63 -5.14 -5.64
CA GLN A 98 3.98 -5.00 -6.18
C GLN A 98 4.36 -6.15 -7.13
N ILE A 99 3.96 -7.38 -6.83
CA ILE A 99 4.17 -8.52 -7.74
C ILE A 99 3.48 -8.26 -9.08
N ARG A 100 2.20 -7.88 -9.07
CA ARG A 100 1.44 -7.58 -10.29
C ARG A 100 2.08 -6.46 -11.10
N LEU A 101 2.57 -5.42 -10.45
CA LEU A 101 3.30 -4.35 -11.12
C LEU A 101 4.60 -4.85 -11.77
N ALA A 102 5.35 -5.68 -11.05
CA ALA A 102 6.59 -6.26 -11.56
C ALA A 102 6.35 -7.20 -12.75
N GLU A 103 5.29 -8.00 -12.72
CA GLU A 103 4.87 -8.85 -13.83
C GLU A 103 4.47 -8.02 -15.06
N ASN A 104 3.63 -7.01 -14.88
CA ASN A 104 3.25 -6.11 -15.97
C ASN A 104 4.46 -5.40 -16.58
N ASN A 105 5.43 -5.01 -15.77
CA ASN A 105 6.66 -4.38 -16.27
C ASN A 105 7.57 -5.36 -17.02
N ARG A 106 7.54 -6.65 -16.70
CA ARG A 106 8.28 -7.69 -17.45
C ARG A 106 7.68 -7.96 -18.83
N HIS A 107 6.35 -7.93 -18.96
CA HIS A 107 5.65 -8.14 -20.21
C HIS A 107 5.69 -6.92 -21.14
N ASN A 108 5.88 -5.73 -20.62
CA ASN A 108 6.15 -4.55 -21.42
C ASN A 108 7.61 -4.63 -21.89
N THR A 109 7.84 -5.23 -23.04
CA THR A 109 9.13 -5.17 -23.74
C THR A 109 9.55 -3.72 -23.81
N ASN A 110 10.69 -3.43 -23.16
CA ASN A 110 11.15 -2.07 -22.92
C ASN A 110 11.74 -1.39 -24.16
N GLU A 111 11.36 -1.83 -25.36
CA GLU A 111 11.81 -1.22 -26.60
C GLU A 111 10.98 0.02 -26.90
N ALA A 112 11.64 1.13 -27.04
CA ALA A 112 11.03 2.35 -27.49
C ALA A 112 10.69 2.24 -28.98
N LEU A 113 9.52 2.75 -29.39
CA LEU A 113 9.13 2.82 -30.80
C LEU A 113 10.06 3.75 -31.62
N PHE A 114 10.78 4.63 -30.94
CA PHE A 114 11.68 5.61 -31.54
C PHE A 114 12.98 5.70 -30.75
N GLU A 115 14.09 5.71 -31.45
CA GLU A 115 15.41 6.00 -30.87
C GLU A 115 15.67 7.52 -30.90
N LEU A 116 15.85 8.10 -29.72
CA LEU A 116 16.19 9.54 -29.62
C LEU A 116 17.70 9.72 -29.82
N LYS A 117 18.07 10.26 -30.99
CA LYS A 117 19.48 10.47 -31.37
C LYS A 117 20.02 11.79 -30.90
N THR A 118 19.21 12.83 -30.75
CA THR A 118 19.68 14.19 -30.41
C THR A 118 18.77 14.88 -29.39
N PHE A 119 19.35 15.75 -28.60
CA PHE A 119 18.65 16.61 -27.64
C PHE A 119 18.90 18.10 -27.97
N GLU A 120 19.00 18.42 -29.24
CA GLU A 120 19.31 19.81 -29.67
C GLU A 120 18.20 20.76 -29.29
N LYS A 121 16.94 20.38 -29.50
CA LYS A 121 15.78 21.21 -29.12
C LYS A 121 15.72 21.46 -27.60
N THR A 122 16.04 20.44 -26.80
CA THR A 122 16.10 20.56 -25.34
C THR A 122 17.19 21.56 -24.91
N LYS A 123 18.36 21.52 -25.56
CA LYS A 123 19.45 22.51 -25.30
C LYS A 123 19.05 23.90 -25.72
N GLU A 124 18.40 24.05 -26.84
CA GLU A 124 17.91 25.32 -27.33
C GLU A 124 16.87 25.93 -26.40
N LEU A 125 15.91 25.14 -25.95
CA LEU A 125 14.88 25.55 -25.00
C LEU A 125 15.53 25.98 -23.65
N THR A 126 16.53 25.23 -23.17
CA THR A 126 17.25 25.58 -21.94
C THR A 126 17.88 26.97 -22.02
N LYS A 127 18.42 27.34 -23.15
CA LYS A 127 19.01 28.68 -23.36
C LYS A 127 17.97 29.81 -23.42
N LYS A 128 16.74 29.52 -23.80
CA LYS A 128 15.64 30.48 -23.92
C LYS A 128 14.86 30.67 -22.62
N LEU A 129 15.09 29.83 -21.61
CA LEU A 129 14.40 29.96 -20.33
C LEU A 129 14.85 31.20 -19.58
N PRO A 130 13.94 32.00 -19.00
CA PRO A 130 14.25 33.16 -18.19
C PRO A 130 14.76 32.80 -16.78
N PHE A 131 14.91 31.49 -16.46
CA PHE A 131 15.38 30.98 -15.17
C PHE A 131 16.23 29.73 -15.38
N GLN A 132 16.96 29.34 -14.34
CA GLN A 132 17.72 28.09 -14.32
C GLN A 132 16.88 26.94 -13.73
N LEU A 133 17.06 25.74 -14.30
CA LEU A 133 16.46 24.54 -13.75
C LEU A 133 17.08 24.22 -12.40
N THR A 134 16.24 23.81 -11.45
CA THR A 134 16.70 23.33 -10.14
C THR A 134 17.50 22.03 -10.27
N THR A 135 18.28 21.70 -9.25
CA THR A 135 19.03 20.44 -9.20
C THR A 135 18.13 19.21 -9.36
N GLY A 136 16.95 19.21 -8.70
CA GLY A 136 15.97 18.14 -8.81
C GLY A 136 15.39 17.99 -10.22
N GLN A 137 15.01 19.11 -10.86
CA GLN A 137 14.53 19.11 -12.24
C GLN A 137 15.60 18.61 -13.22
N SER A 138 16.83 19.07 -13.06
CA SER A 138 17.97 18.64 -13.89
C SER A 138 18.32 17.16 -13.69
N SER A 139 18.15 16.64 -12.47
CA SER A 139 18.36 15.22 -12.18
C SER A 139 17.30 14.35 -12.84
N ALA A 140 16.01 14.72 -12.69
CA ALA A 140 14.89 14.02 -13.33
C ALA A 140 15.04 13.98 -14.86
N LEU A 141 15.37 15.12 -15.47
CA LEU A 141 15.60 15.18 -16.92
C LEU A 141 16.77 14.32 -17.39
N ARG A 142 17.87 14.27 -16.63
CA ARG A 142 19.01 13.41 -16.96
C ARG A 142 18.65 11.93 -16.90
N GLU A 143 17.84 11.53 -15.93
CA GLU A 143 17.39 10.16 -15.77
C GLU A 143 16.48 9.72 -16.92
N ILE A 144 15.48 10.54 -17.27
CA ILE A 144 14.59 10.32 -18.41
C ILE A 144 15.40 10.24 -19.71
N SER A 145 16.26 11.24 -19.95
CA SER A 145 17.08 11.29 -21.17
C SER A 145 18.03 10.10 -21.31
N ARG A 146 18.57 9.59 -20.17
CA ARG A 146 19.41 8.39 -20.18
C ARG A 146 18.62 7.16 -20.60
N ALA A 147 17.42 6.99 -20.06
CA ALA A 147 16.56 5.86 -20.41
C ALA A 147 16.15 5.91 -21.90
N MET A 148 15.78 7.08 -22.39
CA MET A 148 15.42 7.28 -23.81
C MET A 148 16.58 7.00 -24.76
N LYS A 149 17.81 7.42 -24.42
CA LYS A 149 19.02 7.11 -25.19
C LYS A 149 19.35 5.62 -25.26
N GLN A 150 18.93 4.87 -24.27
CA GLN A 150 19.11 3.40 -24.25
C GLN A 150 18.06 2.66 -25.05
N GLY A 151 17.19 3.35 -25.81
CA GLY A 151 16.10 2.75 -26.55
C GLY A 151 15.02 2.13 -25.65
N LYS A 152 14.94 2.58 -24.39
CA LYS A 152 13.96 2.06 -23.44
C LYS A 152 12.69 2.90 -23.45
N ARG A 153 11.57 2.25 -23.39
CA ARG A 153 10.29 2.91 -23.14
C ARG A 153 10.29 3.48 -21.72
N VAL A 154 10.10 4.79 -21.61
CA VAL A 154 10.09 5.49 -20.32
C VAL A 154 8.66 5.53 -19.77
N ASN A 155 8.46 4.97 -18.59
CA ASN A 155 7.24 5.10 -17.80
C ASN A 155 7.64 5.53 -16.38
N SER A 156 7.69 6.83 -16.15
CA SER A 156 8.19 7.42 -14.91
C SER A 156 7.16 8.35 -14.29
N LEU A 157 7.03 8.28 -12.97
CA LEU A 157 6.21 9.20 -12.19
C LEU A 157 7.07 10.34 -11.66
N ILE A 158 6.71 11.59 -12.04
CA ILE A 158 7.34 12.80 -11.50
C ILE A 158 6.52 13.29 -10.31
N GLN A 159 7.07 13.18 -9.12
CA GLN A 159 6.44 13.62 -7.87
C GLN A 159 7.12 14.87 -7.32
N GLY A 160 6.34 15.77 -6.77
CA GLY A 160 6.84 17.01 -6.12
C GLY A 160 5.68 17.89 -5.70
N ASP A 161 5.96 18.91 -4.89
CA ASP A 161 4.96 19.85 -4.38
C ASP A 161 4.32 20.70 -5.48
N VAL A 162 3.20 21.35 -5.14
CA VAL A 162 2.55 22.31 -6.04
C VAL A 162 3.52 23.48 -6.29
N GLY A 163 3.68 23.86 -7.56
CA GLY A 163 4.60 24.94 -7.94
C GLY A 163 6.08 24.58 -8.09
N CYS A 164 6.50 23.32 -7.80
CA CYS A 164 7.90 22.91 -7.97
C CYS A 164 8.37 22.77 -9.44
N GLY A 165 7.49 23.05 -10.41
CA GLY A 165 7.83 23.05 -11.83
C GLY A 165 7.82 21.68 -12.51
N LYS A 166 6.96 20.72 -12.08
CA LYS A 166 6.79 19.43 -12.75
C LYS A 166 6.48 19.56 -14.24
N THR A 167 5.67 20.55 -14.60
CA THR A 167 5.28 20.81 -16.00
C THR A 167 6.49 21.10 -16.89
N ILE A 168 7.48 21.83 -16.39
CA ILE A 168 8.67 22.12 -17.18
C ILE A 168 9.47 20.85 -17.50
N VAL A 169 9.57 19.93 -16.52
CA VAL A 169 10.23 18.64 -16.75
C VAL A 169 9.47 17.81 -17.79
N SER A 170 8.13 17.82 -17.75
CA SER A 170 7.31 17.13 -18.76
C SER A 170 7.49 17.71 -20.16
N VAL A 171 7.48 19.05 -20.30
CA VAL A 171 7.72 19.73 -21.58
C VAL A 171 9.09 19.36 -22.15
N PHE A 172 10.14 19.40 -21.34
CA PHE A 172 11.48 18.99 -21.77
C PHE A 172 11.58 17.52 -22.18
N SER A 173 10.77 16.66 -21.59
CA SER A 173 10.76 15.22 -21.90
C SER A 173 10.03 14.91 -23.21
N MET A 174 9.21 15.85 -23.74
CA MET A 174 8.46 15.69 -25.00
C MET A 174 9.20 16.23 -26.21
N LEU A 175 10.29 16.98 -26.02
CA LEU A 175 11.11 17.61 -27.06
C LEU A 175 12.27 16.72 -27.50
#